data_e41fbe21e80fef5442493dbe0c4d66c3
#
_entry.id   e41fbe21e80fef5442493dbe0c4d66c3
#
_cell.length_a   1.000
_cell.length_b   1.000
_cell.length_c   1.000
_cell.angle_alpha   90.00
_cell.angle_beta   90.00
_cell.angle_gamma   90.00
#
_symmetry.space_group_name_H-M   'P 1'
#
loop_
_entity.id
_entity.type
_entity.pdbx_description
1 polymer ?
#
loop_
_entity_poly.entity_id
_entity_poly.type
_entity_poly.pdbx_seq_one_letter_code
_entity_poly.pdbx_strand_id
1 'polypeptide(L)'
;MAKFIYLYRGPATAMSDLTPDQGAERMAAFSAWMERAGAALVDVGSPFGTGTSVRDDGAEAAAGDLTGYTIVEADDLAAARALTEGLPFLSGRDGKCAVEIFELLAI
;
A
#
# COMPACT_ATOMS: atom_id res chain seq x y z
N MET A 1 -5.90 -14.43 -13.99
CA MET A 1 -5.65 -14.15 -12.56
C MET A 1 -6.46 -12.94 -12.11
N ALA A 2 -6.85 -12.92 -10.86
CA ALA A 2 -7.59 -11.80 -10.31
C ALA A 2 -6.64 -10.65 -9.96
N LYS A 3 -7.18 -9.45 -9.96
CA LYS A 3 -6.44 -8.26 -9.49
C LYS A 3 -6.84 -7.95 -8.07
N PHE A 4 -5.86 -7.50 -7.29
CA PHE A 4 -6.05 -7.13 -5.88
C PHE A 4 -5.44 -5.76 -5.65
N ILE A 5 -6.14 -4.95 -4.84
CA ILE A 5 -5.58 -3.68 -4.41
C ILE A 5 -5.06 -3.80 -2.99
N TYR A 6 -3.85 -3.30 -2.76
CA TYR A 6 -3.30 -3.08 -1.43
C TYR A 6 -3.59 -1.64 -1.04
N LEU A 7 -4.25 -1.46 0.09
CA LEU A 7 -4.49 -0.15 0.67
C LEU A 7 -3.64 -0.04 1.94
N TYR A 8 -2.73 0.90 1.95
CA TYR A 8 -1.82 1.09 3.07
C TYR A 8 -2.49 1.96 4.12
N ARG A 9 -2.56 1.45 5.35
CA ARG A 9 -3.22 2.11 6.47
C ARG A 9 -2.23 2.29 7.61
N GLY A 10 -2.24 3.47 8.22
CA GLY A 10 -1.41 3.76 9.38
C GLY A 10 -0.60 5.03 9.19
N PRO A 11 0.25 5.36 10.17
CA PRO A 11 1.04 6.59 10.09
C PRO A 11 2.06 6.50 8.96
N ALA A 12 2.05 7.50 8.08
CA ALA A 12 3.07 7.64 7.05
C ALA A 12 4.23 8.45 7.60
N THR A 13 5.45 7.98 7.39
CA THR A 13 6.63 8.76 7.70
C THR A 13 6.99 9.58 6.48
N ALA A 14 6.96 10.90 6.60
CA ALA A 14 7.35 11.78 5.50
C ALA A 14 8.82 11.57 5.17
N MET A 15 9.15 11.62 3.87
CA MET A 15 10.55 11.49 3.44
C MET A 15 11.46 12.53 4.10
N SER A 16 10.91 13.71 4.40
CA SER A 16 11.64 14.78 5.11
C SER A 16 12.02 14.41 6.54
N ASP A 17 11.33 13.43 7.15
CA ASP A 17 11.61 12.98 8.52
C ASP A 17 12.65 11.85 8.56
N LEU A 18 13.08 11.37 7.41
CA LEU A 18 14.08 10.32 7.29
C LEU A 18 15.46 10.91 7.06
N THR A 19 16.49 10.30 7.64
CA THR A 19 17.85 10.63 7.24
C THR A 19 18.07 10.17 5.79
N PRO A 20 19.08 10.73 5.06
CA PRO A 20 19.38 10.25 3.71
C PRO A 20 19.61 8.74 3.64
N ASP A 21 20.28 8.16 4.63
CA ASP A 21 20.55 6.72 4.68
C ASP A 21 19.25 5.92 4.89
N GLN A 22 18.37 6.37 5.78
CA GLN A 22 17.08 5.74 6.01
C GLN A 22 16.20 5.79 4.76
N GLY A 23 16.19 6.92 4.07
CA GLY A 23 15.46 7.07 2.82
C GLY A 23 15.97 6.14 1.74
N ALA A 24 17.30 6.04 1.59
CA ALA A 24 17.92 5.14 0.62
C ALA A 24 17.62 3.67 0.93
N GLU A 25 17.67 3.27 2.21
CA GLU A 25 17.32 1.91 2.62
C GLU A 25 15.88 1.57 2.30
N ARG A 26 14.96 2.50 2.55
CA ARG A 26 13.54 2.28 2.27
C ARG A 26 13.28 2.14 0.77
N MET A 27 13.91 2.98 -0.03
CA MET A 27 13.80 2.90 -1.49
C MET A 27 14.39 1.60 -2.03
N ALA A 28 15.54 1.18 -1.50
CA ALA A 28 16.16 -0.08 -1.90
C ALA A 28 15.29 -1.29 -1.54
N ALA A 29 14.69 -1.28 -0.35
CA ALA A 29 13.79 -2.35 0.09
C ALA A 29 12.53 -2.41 -0.79
N PHE A 30 11.97 -1.26 -1.15
CA PHE A 30 10.80 -1.20 -2.02
C PHE A 30 11.15 -1.69 -3.44
N SER A 31 12.31 -1.29 -3.97
CA SER A 31 12.77 -1.76 -5.27
C SER A 31 12.98 -3.27 -5.28
N ALA A 32 13.55 -3.83 -4.22
CA ALA A 32 13.73 -5.28 -4.09
C ALA A 32 12.38 -6.00 -4.06
N TRP A 33 11.39 -5.44 -3.37
CA TRP A 33 10.06 -6.01 -3.36
C TRP A 33 9.41 -5.97 -4.75
N MET A 34 9.54 -4.85 -5.46
CA MET A 34 9.02 -4.73 -6.82
C MET A 34 9.65 -5.74 -7.77
N GLU A 35 10.94 -5.99 -7.64
CA GLU A 35 11.62 -7.01 -8.46
C GLU A 35 11.07 -8.41 -8.17
N ARG A 36 10.83 -8.74 -6.92
CA ARG A 36 10.25 -10.04 -6.55
C ARG A 36 8.82 -10.18 -7.03
N ALA A 37 8.03 -9.11 -6.95
CA ALA A 37 6.66 -9.13 -7.45
C ALA A 37 6.64 -9.31 -8.97
N GLY A 38 7.58 -8.69 -9.68
CA GLY A 38 7.77 -8.88 -11.11
C GLY A 38 6.51 -8.67 -11.92
N ALA A 39 6.12 -9.68 -12.70
CA ALA A 39 4.95 -9.60 -13.55
C ALA A 39 3.62 -9.54 -12.77
N ALA A 40 3.61 -9.89 -11.49
CA ALA A 40 2.42 -9.76 -10.66
C ALA A 40 2.09 -8.30 -10.34
N LEU A 41 3.06 -7.39 -10.45
CA LEU A 41 2.85 -5.97 -10.19
C LEU A 41 2.14 -5.32 -11.38
N VAL A 42 0.89 -4.92 -11.20
CA VAL A 42 0.08 -4.31 -12.25
C VAL A 42 0.23 -2.79 -12.24
N ASP A 43 0.16 -2.19 -11.05
CA ASP A 43 0.29 -0.74 -10.86
C ASP A 43 0.99 -0.54 -9.52
N VAL A 44 2.16 0.08 -9.56
CA VAL A 44 2.92 0.35 -8.35
C VAL A 44 2.16 1.30 -7.41
N GLY A 45 1.23 2.06 -7.97
CA GLY A 45 0.41 2.99 -7.21
C GLY A 45 1.12 4.26 -6.85
N SER A 46 0.59 4.92 -5.82
CA SER A 46 1.09 6.22 -5.39
C SER A 46 0.75 6.45 -3.94
N PRO A 47 1.58 7.18 -3.19
CA PRO A 47 1.16 7.67 -1.89
C PRO A 47 0.01 8.67 -2.05
N PHE A 48 -0.87 8.70 -1.06
CA PHE A 48 -2.01 9.62 -1.08
C PHE A 48 -1.59 10.97 -0.47
N GLY A 49 -2.09 12.05 -1.09
CA GLY A 49 -1.99 13.38 -0.53
C GLY A 49 -3.20 13.69 0.35
N THR A 50 -3.60 14.97 0.38
CA THR A 50 -4.76 15.41 1.14
C THR A 50 -6.02 14.79 0.58
N GLY A 51 -6.85 14.25 1.47
CA GLY A 51 -8.11 13.63 1.08
C GLY A 51 -9.28 14.15 1.89
N THR A 52 -10.47 13.82 1.43
CA THR A 52 -11.71 14.12 2.13
C THR A 52 -12.69 12.98 1.94
N SER A 53 -13.70 12.92 2.78
CA SER A 53 -14.80 11.97 2.66
C SER A 53 -16.10 12.74 2.45
N VAL A 54 -16.91 12.29 1.51
CA VAL A 54 -18.25 12.84 1.28
C VAL A 54 -19.25 11.74 1.57
N ARG A 55 -20.21 12.03 2.44
CA ARG A 55 -21.26 11.09 2.81
C ARG A 55 -22.41 11.16 1.79
N ASP A 56 -23.25 10.14 1.77
CA ASP A 56 -24.38 10.06 0.85
C ASP A 56 -25.46 11.11 1.13
N ASP A 57 -25.45 11.73 2.32
CA ASP A 57 -26.30 12.87 2.65
C ASP A 57 -25.69 14.23 2.26
N GLY A 58 -24.51 14.21 1.62
CA GLY A 58 -23.79 15.40 1.21
C GLY A 58 -22.86 16.00 2.26
N ALA A 59 -22.84 15.46 3.48
CA ALA A 59 -21.95 15.97 4.53
C ALA A 59 -20.50 15.56 4.24
N GLU A 60 -19.57 16.48 4.52
CA GLU A 60 -18.15 16.19 4.44
C GLU A 60 -17.62 15.66 5.78
N ALA A 61 -16.65 14.78 5.71
CA ALA A 61 -15.97 14.25 6.87
C ALA A 61 -14.50 14.08 6.55
N ALA A 62 -13.68 13.90 7.59
CA ALA A 62 -12.28 13.59 7.39
C ALA A 62 -12.14 12.26 6.68
N ALA A 63 -11.20 12.17 5.73
CA ALA A 63 -10.85 10.90 5.11
C ALA A 63 -10.22 9.97 6.16
N GLY A 64 -10.27 8.66 5.88
CA GLY A 64 -9.59 7.68 6.74
C GLY A 64 -8.07 7.82 6.69
N ASP A 65 -7.40 6.95 7.40
CA ASP A 65 -5.94 6.95 7.55
C ASP A 65 -5.20 6.17 6.47
N LEU A 66 -5.80 6.03 5.29
CA LEU A 66 -5.15 5.41 4.15
C LEU A 66 -4.05 6.32 3.60
N THR A 67 -2.89 5.73 3.32
CA THR A 67 -1.71 6.51 2.92
C THR A 67 -1.20 6.20 1.53
N GLY A 68 -1.77 5.20 0.84
CA GLY A 68 -1.36 4.86 -0.52
C GLY A 68 -1.99 3.58 -1.00
N TYR A 69 -1.64 3.18 -2.23
CA TYR A 69 -2.15 1.94 -2.82
C TYR A 69 -1.13 1.32 -3.78
N THR A 70 -1.32 0.03 -4.03
CA THR A 70 -0.63 -0.74 -5.08
C THR A 70 -1.61 -1.78 -5.62
N ILE A 71 -1.53 -2.11 -6.89
CA ILE A 71 -2.37 -3.15 -7.50
C ILE A 71 -1.49 -4.28 -8.01
N VAL A 72 -1.87 -5.52 -7.65
CA VAL A 72 -1.16 -6.73 -8.07
C VAL A 72 -2.14 -7.73 -8.68
N GLU A 73 -1.61 -8.72 -9.40
CA GLU A 73 -2.36 -9.89 -9.85
C GLU A 73 -1.93 -11.11 -9.03
N ALA A 74 -2.89 -11.95 -8.69
CA ALA A 74 -2.63 -13.19 -7.97
C ALA A 74 -3.76 -14.19 -8.26
N ASP A 75 -3.50 -15.47 -7.98
CA ASP A 75 -4.49 -16.53 -8.20
C ASP A 75 -5.68 -16.40 -7.24
N ASP A 76 -5.42 -16.00 -6.01
CA ASP A 76 -6.43 -15.86 -4.98
C ASP A 76 -5.95 -14.89 -3.89
N LEU A 77 -6.80 -14.66 -2.90
CA LEU A 77 -6.49 -13.76 -1.80
C LEU A 77 -5.27 -14.22 -1.00
N ALA A 78 -5.12 -15.51 -0.79
CA ALA A 78 -3.97 -16.06 -0.05
C ALA A 78 -2.66 -15.77 -0.80
N ALA A 79 -2.66 -15.92 -2.13
CA ALA A 79 -1.50 -15.59 -2.95
C ALA A 79 -1.18 -14.09 -2.91
N ALA A 80 -2.21 -13.23 -2.96
CA ALA A 80 -2.03 -11.79 -2.85
C ALA A 80 -1.45 -11.39 -1.49
N ARG A 81 -1.89 -12.06 -0.42
CA ARG A 81 -1.34 -11.84 0.91
C ARG A 81 0.13 -12.29 1.00
N ALA A 82 0.45 -13.45 0.45
CA ALA A 82 1.82 -13.96 0.47
C ALA A 82 2.79 -13.00 -0.23
N LEU A 83 2.32 -12.32 -1.26
CA LEU A 83 3.12 -11.37 -2.03
C LEU A 83 3.53 -10.14 -1.22
N THR A 84 2.82 -9.83 -0.11
CA THR A 84 3.18 -8.68 0.75
C THR A 84 4.46 -8.91 1.55
N GLU A 85 4.99 -10.12 1.58
CA GLU A 85 6.20 -10.40 2.33
C GLU A 85 7.35 -9.54 1.83
N GLY A 86 8.01 -8.85 2.75
CA GLY A 86 9.10 -7.94 2.42
C GLY A 86 8.69 -6.54 2.03
N LEU A 87 7.38 -6.22 2.03
CA LEU A 87 6.96 -4.83 1.82
C LEU A 87 7.51 -3.94 2.95
N PRO A 88 8.21 -2.85 2.62
CA PRO A 88 8.78 -1.96 3.65
C PRO A 88 7.74 -1.38 4.60
N PHE A 89 6.51 -1.16 4.12
CA PHE A 89 5.43 -0.60 4.93
C PHE A 89 5.09 -1.48 6.14
N LEU A 90 5.36 -2.79 6.05
CA LEU A 90 5.09 -3.75 7.12
C LEU A 90 6.32 -4.04 7.98
N SER A 91 7.41 -3.32 7.80
CA SER A 91 8.68 -3.60 8.49
C SER A 91 8.70 -3.16 9.96
N GLY A 92 7.78 -2.28 10.37
CA GLY A 92 7.78 -1.71 11.72
C GLY A 92 7.42 -2.68 12.84
N ARG A 93 6.57 -3.67 12.56
CA ARG A 93 6.16 -4.74 13.48
C ARG A 93 5.57 -4.28 14.81
N ASP A 94 5.08 -3.04 14.87
CA ASP A 94 4.45 -2.48 16.07
C ASP A 94 2.91 -2.49 16.02
N GLY A 95 2.36 -3.03 14.94
CA GLY A 95 0.91 -3.12 14.73
C GLY A 95 0.25 -1.82 14.31
N LYS A 96 1.01 -0.75 14.10
CA LYS A 96 0.45 0.55 13.71
C LYS A 96 0.19 0.65 12.22
N CYS A 97 0.88 -0.16 11.40
CA CYS A 97 0.72 -0.17 9.96
C CYS A 97 0.03 -1.46 9.52
N ALA A 98 -0.82 -1.35 8.51
CA ALA A 98 -1.50 -2.50 7.94
C ALA A 98 -1.63 -2.32 6.43
N VAL A 99 -1.70 -3.43 5.72
CA VAL A 99 -2.07 -3.46 4.31
C VAL A 99 -3.42 -4.16 4.23
N GLU A 100 -4.43 -3.43 3.81
CA GLU A 100 -5.74 -4.02 3.55
C GLU A 100 -5.78 -4.49 2.10
N ILE A 101 -6.23 -5.71 1.88
CA ILE A 101 -6.18 -6.36 0.57
C ILE A 101 -7.60 -6.66 0.13
N PHE A 102 -7.99 -6.13 -1.02
CA PHE A 102 -9.31 -6.37 -1.60
C PHE A 102 -9.17 -6.86 -3.02
N GLU A 103 -9.98 -7.85 -3.37
CA GLU A 103 -10.10 -8.28 -4.75
C GLU A 103 -10.84 -7.21 -5.56
N LEU A 104 -10.34 -6.90 -6.76
CA LEU A 104 -11.01 -5.99 -7.67
C LEU A 104 -11.89 -6.82 -8.60
N LEU A 105 -13.20 -6.71 -8.40
CA LEU A 105 -14.16 -7.47 -9.19
C LEU A 105 -14.36 -6.81 -10.55
N ALA A 106 -14.48 -7.63 -11.58
CA ALA A 106 -14.89 -7.14 -12.90
C ALA A 106 -16.40 -6.82 -12.86
N ILE A 107 -16.77 -5.66 -13.40
CA ILE A 107 -18.16 -5.23 -13.44
C ILE A 107 -18.61 -4.99 -14.87
#